data_e1d31b496257e040e1496e9a6fe15b60
#
_entry.id   e1d31b496257e040e1496e9a6fe15b60
#
_cell.length_a   1.000
_cell.length_b   1.000
_cell.length_c   1.000
_cell.angle_alpha   90.00
_cell.angle_beta   90.00
_cell.angle_gamma   90.00
#
_symmetry.space_group_name_H-M   'P 1'
#
loop_
_entity.id
_entity.type
_entity.pdbx_description
1 polymer ?
#
loop_
_entity_poly.entity_id
_entity_poly.type
_entity_poly.pdbx_seq_one_letter_code
_entity_poly.pdbx_strand_id
1 'polypeptide(L)'
;MKKILDFKPFIPSNDYAVSKSFYEHMGFKVNWDSEEVCEIDTQFGYRFLLLPRNHNNYAHSLMLHFMVNSAKEWYDFFLSKKLAETFDGTKVSEPALMPWGLIVTHVWDPAGVLLHFAEDPAASE
;
A
#
# COMPACT_ATOMS: atom_id res chain seq x y z
N MET A 1 22.90 -25.73 -3.21
CA MET A 1 22.40 -25.13 -1.96
C MET A 1 21.09 -24.40 -2.19
N LYS A 2 20.11 -24.61 -1.32
CA LYS A 2 18.79 -23.96 -1.46
C LYS A 2 18.87 -22.50 -1.02
N LYS A 3 18.16 -21.62 -1.75
CA LYS A 3 18.07 -20.19 -1.44
C LYS A 3 16.66 -19.67 -1.76
N ILE A 4 16.25 -18.64 -1.02
CA ILE A 4 15.13 -17.80 -1.42
C ILE A 4 15.76 -16.57 -2.05
N LEU A 5 15.41 -16.28 -3.30
CA LEU A 5 16.00 -15.16 -4.03
C LEU A 5 15.21 -13.88 -3.88
N ASP A 6 13.93 -14.00 -3.59
CA ASP A 6 13.04 -12.85 -3.39
C ASP A 6 11.77 -13.32 -2.71
N PHE A 7 11.00 -12.38 -2.19
CA PHE A 7 9.73 -12.69 -1.56
C PHE A 7 8.76 -11.55 -1.86
N LYS A 8 7.58 -11.90 -2.41
CA LYS A 8 6.57 -10.90 -2.74
C LYS A 8 5.19 -11.45 -2.43
N PRO A 9 4.37 -10.70 -1.70
CA PRO A 9 2.96 -11.09 -1.54
C PRO A 9 2.16 -10.72 -2.78
N PHE A 10 1.03 -11.42 -2.98
CA PHE A 10 0.03 -11.06 -3.97
C PHE A 10 -1.08 -10.28 -3.28
N ILE A 11 -1.56 -9.22 -3.90
CA ILE A 11 -2.74 -8.52 -3.40
C ILE A 11 -3.79 -8.44 -4.51
N PRO A 12 -5.07 -8.42 -4.15
CA PRO A 12 -6.17 -8.41 -5.13
C PRO A 12 -6.49 -7.00 -5.61
N SER A 13 -7.22 -6.92 -6.72
CA SER A 13 -7.86 -5.68 -7.14
C SER A 13 -9.25 -5.99 -7.68
N ASN A 14 -10.19 -5.05 -7.52
CA ASN A 14 -11.52 -5.14 -8.13
C ASN A 14 -11.47 -4.65 -9.56
N ASP A 15 -10.75 -3.56 -9.78
CA ASP A 15 -10.53 -2.97 -11.09
C ASP A 15 -9.02 -2.83 -11.23
N TYR A 16 -8.44 -3.67 -12.06
CA TYR A 16 -7.00 -3.78 -12.22
C TYR A 16 -6.36 -2.44 -12.63
N ALA A 17 -6.96 -1.79 -13.63
CA ALA A 17 -6.43 -0.52 -14.11
C ALA A 17 -6.49 0.58 -13.03
N VAL A 18 -7.57 0.62 -12.28
CA VAL A 18 -7.76 1.60 -11.20
C VAL A 18 -6.74 1.37 -10.09
N SER A 19 -6.53 0.12 -9.69
CA SER A 19 -5.57 -0.16 -8.62
C SER A 19 -4.13 0.13 -9.06
N LYS A 20 -3.77 -0.18 -10.31
CA LYS A 20 -2.46 0.21 -10.84
C LYS A 20 -2.27 1.73 -10.78
N SER A 21 -3.28 2.46 -11.25
CA SER A 21 -3.26 3.92 -11.23
C SER A 21 -3.14 4.46 -9.80
N PHE A 22 -3.84 3.83 -8.86
CA PHE A 22 -3.78 4.22 -7.45
C PHE A 22 -2.35 4.12 -6.92
N TYR A 23 -1.69 2.99 -7.14
CA TYR A 23 -0.33 2.80 -6.62
C TYR A 23 0.68 3.71 -7.32
N GLU A 24 0.49 3.98 -8.61
CA GLU A 24 1.34 4.95 -9.32
C GLU A 24 1.12 6.36 -8.76
N HIS A 25 -0.13 6.70 -8.47
CA HIS A 25 -0.47 8.03 -7.93
C HIS A 25 0.11 8.20 -6.53
N MET A 26 0.26 7.12 -5.78
CA MET A 26 0.88 7.09 -4.46
C MET A 26 2.41 7.24 -4.53
N GLY A 27 3.00 7.18 -5.72
CA GLY A 27 4.44 7.30 -5.91
C GLY A 27 5.15 5.97 -6.13
N PHE A 28 4.42 4.87 -6.18
CA PHE A 28 4.99 3.57 -6.52
C PHE A 28 5.09 3.44 -8.04
N LYS A 29 5.74 2.40 -8.51
CA LYS A 29 6.00 2.21 -9.93
C LYS A 29 5.55 0.82 -10.34
N VAL A 30 4.98 0.70 -11.54
CA VAL A 30 4.71 -0.60 -12.14
C VAL A 30 5.95 -1.00 -12.93
N ASN A 31 6.69 -2.00 -12.45
CA ASN A 31 7.93 -2.43 -13.09
C ASN A 31 7.67 -3.24 -14.35
N TRP A 32 6.70 -4.15 -14.26
CA TRP A 32 6.24 -4.93 -15.39
C TRP A 32 4.78 -5.27 -15.18
N ASP A 33 4.10 -5.54 -16.27
CA ASP A 33 2.66 -5.68 -16.30
C ASP A 33 2.27 -6.72 -17.32
N SER A 34 1.36 -7.60 -16.93
CA SER A 34 0.72 -8.53 -17.84
C SER A 34 -0.77 -8.48 -17.57
N GLU A 35 -1.54 -9.26 -18.35
CA GLU A 35 -2.98 -9.30 -18.12
C GLU A 35 -3.36 -10.07 -16.86
N GLU A 36 -2.41 -10.79 -16.27
CA GLU A 36 -2.69 -11.67 -15.14
C GLU A 36 -2.05 -11.23 -13.83
N VAL A 37 -1.00 -10.43 -13.89
CA VAL A 37 -0.30 -9.94 -12.70
C VAL A 37 0.62 -8.80 -13.09
N CYS A 38 0.83 -7.85 -12.17
CA CYS A 38 1.86 -6.84 -12.35
C CYS A 38 2.67 -6.68 -11.07
N GLU A 39 3.88 -6.16 -11.22
CA GLU A 39 4.74 -5.91 -10.07
C GLU A 39 4.68 -4.45 -9.69
N ILE A 40 4.32 -4.20 -8.44
CA ILE A 40 4.31 -2.85 -7.85
C ILE A 40 5.58 -2.68 -7.06
N ASP A 41 6.34 -1.66 -7.38
CA ASP A 41 7.62 -1.34 -6.77
C ASP A 41 7.45 -0.08 -5.92
N THR A 42 7.68 -0.20 -4.61
CA THR A 42 7.60 0.96 -3.72
C THR A 42 8.70 1.97 -4.01
N GLN A 43 9.73 1.56 -4.75
CA GLN A 43 10.93 2.34 -5.06
C GLN A 43 11.85 2.53 -3.85
N PHE A 44 11.62 1.75 -2.79
CA PHE A 44 12.47 1.72 -1.60
C PHE A 44 13.03 0.32 -1.35
N GLY A 45 13.04 -0.54 -2.39
CA GLY A 45 13.61 -1.89 -2.27
C GLY A 45 12.58 -2.97 -1.94
N TYR A 46 11.30 -2.63 -1.83
CA TYR A 46 10.24 -3.57 -1.49
C TYR A 46 9.19 -3.59 -2.59
N ARG A 47 8.72 -4.78 -2.94
CA ARG A 47 7.79 -4.97 -4.05
C ARG A 47 6.69 -5.95 -3.67
N PHE A 48 5.56 -5.85 -4.34
CA PHE A 48 4.47 -6.82 -4.22
C PHE A 48 3.81 -6.99 -5.58
N LEU A 49 2.96 -7.99 -5.69
CA LEU A 49 2.30 -8.35 -6.94
C LEU A 49 0.82 -8.03 -6.84
N LEU A 50 0.27 -7.44 -7.90
CA LEU A 50 -1.14 -7.07 -7.97
C LEU A 50 -1.86 -7.99 -8.94
N LEU A 51 -2.98 -8.56 -8.48
CA LEU A 51 -3.81 -9.47 -9.28
C LEU A 51 -5.04 -8.76 -9.80
N PRO A 52 -5.50 -9.11 -11.02
CA PRO A 52 -6.72 -8.52 -11.59
C PRO A 52 -8.00 -9.20 -11.10
N ARG A 53 -8.04 -9.61 -9.83
CA ARG A 53 -9.21 -10.27 -9.25
C ARG A 53 -9.20 -10.12 -7.74
N ASN A 54 -10.37 -10.28 -7.16
CA ASN A 54 -10.58 -10.18 -5.72
C ASN A 54 -11.55 -11.28 -5.31
N HIS A 55 -11.03 -12.52 -5.31
CA HIS A 55 -11.83 -13.71 -5.07
C HIS A 55 -12.45 -13.67 -3.67
N ASN A 56 -13.77 -13.85 -3.60
CA ASN A 56 -14.53 -13.77 -2.36
C ASN A 56 -14.32 -12.46 -1.61
N ASN A 57 -13.96 -11.41 -2.33
CA ASN A 57 -13.78 -10.08 -1.75
C ASN A 57 -12.76 -10.05 -0.61
N TYR A 58 -11.72 -10.87 -0.69
CA TYR A 58 -10.78 -11.04 0.41
C TYR A 58 -9.87 -9.83 0.63
N ALA A 59 -9.88 -8.84 -0.29
CA ALA A 59 -9.15 -7.60 -0.10
C ALA A 59 -9.47 -6.94 1.24
N HIS A 60 -10.72 -7.03 1.67
CA HIS A 60 -11.16 -6.45 2.93
C HIS A 60 -10.53 -7.11 4.16
N SER A 61 -9.91 -8.27 4.00
CA SER A 61 -9.23 -8.98 5.07
C SER A 61 -7.72 -8.86 5.02
N LEU A 62 -7.20 -8.12 4.03
CA LEU A 62 -5.76 -7.99 3.84
C LEU A 62 -5.25 -6.67 4.38
N MET A 63 -4.06 -6.74 4.97
CA MET A 63 -3.35 -5.56 5.43
C MET A 63 -1.90 -5.65 4.97
N LEU A 64 -1.35 -4.52 4.57
CA LEU A 64 0.09 -4.39 4.30
C LEU A 64 0.65 -3.40 5.31
N HIS A 65 1.81 -3.72 5.86
CA HIS A 65 2.43 -2.90 6.89
C HIS A 65 3.75 -2.35 6.37
N PHE A 66 3.80 -1.03 6.20
CA PHE A 66 5.00 -0.33 5.78
C PHE A 66 5.57 0.42 6.98
N MET A 67 6.79 0.07 7.39
CA MET A 67 7.49 0.88 8.39
C MET A 67 8.11 2.06 7.67
N VAL A 68 7.83 3.26 8.16
CA VAL A 68 8.27 4.49 7.51
C VAL A 68 8.97 5.39 8.53
N ASN A 69 9.70 6.37 8.01
CA ASN A 69 10.42 7.33 8.86
C ASN A 69 9.49 8.33 9.52
N SER A 70 8.39 8.71 8.86
CA SER A 70 7.44 9.69 9.39
C SER A 70 6.06 9.43 8.83
N ALA A 71 5.14 9.02 9.70
CA ALA A 71 3.74 8.82 9.30
C ALA A 71 3.12 10.13 8.83
N LYS A 72 3.49 11.26 9.48
CA LYS A 72 2.95 12.55 9.09
C LYS A 72 3.40 12.97 7.69
N GLU A 73 4.67 12.74 7.34
CA GLU A 73 5.14 13.09 5.99
C GLU A 73 4.41 12.31 4.92
N TRP A 74 4.16 11.02 5.17
CA TRP A 74 3.39 10.21 4.23
C TRP A 74 1.94 10.68 4.15
N TYR A 75 1.33 10.98 5.30
CA TYR A 75 -0.02 11.51 5.34
C TYR A 75 -0.13 12.82 4.53
N ASP A 76 0.78 13.77 4.75
CA ASP A 76 0.79 15.04 4.04
C ASP A 76 0.95 14.82 2.52
N PHE A 77 1.79 13.86 2.15
CA PHE A 77 1.98 13.49 0.75
C PHE A 77 0.68 12.93 0.15
N PHE A 78 0.00 12.04 0.86
CA PHE A 78 -1.27 11.47 0.38
C PHE A 78 -2.33 12.56 0.19
N LEU A 79 -2.38 13.53 1.10
CA LEU A 79 -3.30 14.65 0.95
C LEU A 79 -2.95 15.50 -0.26
N SER A 80 -1.66 15.73 -0.51
CA SER A 80 -1.21 16.51 -1.66
C SER A 80 -1.58 15.83 -2.97
N LYS A 81 -1.65 14.51 -2.96
CA LYS A 81 -2.03 13.71 -4.14
C LYS A 81 -3.54 13.53 -4.27
N LYS A 82 -4.31 13.99 -3.29
CA LYS A 82 -5.77 13.87 -3.29
C LYS A 82 -6.24 12.44 -3.53
N LEU A 83 -5.62 11.49 -2.85
CA LEU A 83 -5.91 10.07 -3.06
C LEU A 83 -7.38 9.76 -2.80
N ALA A 84 -7.92 10.22 -1.68
CA ALA A 84 -9.31 9.89 -1.31
C ALA A 84 -10.31 10.51 -2.27
N GLU A 85 -10.01 11.68 -2.83
CA GLU A 85 -10.90 12.36 -3.77
C GLU A 85 -10.81 11.77 -5.17
N THR A 86 -9.67 11.19 -5.52
CA THR A 86 -9.42 10.69 -6.87
C THR A 86 -9.93 9.26 -7.06
N PHE A 87 -9.87 8.44 -6.02
CA PHE A 87 -10.19 7.02 -6.14
C PHE A 87 -11.34 6.64 -5.22
N ASP A 88 -12.42 6.13 -5.81
CA ASP A 88 -13.58 5.65 -5.03
C ASP A 88 -13.16 4.54 -4.09
N GLY A 89 -13.68 4.58 -2.87
CA GLY A 89 -13.40 3.58 -1.86
C GLY A 89 -12.11 3.83 -1.08
N THR A 90 -11.29 4.75 -1.54
CA THR A 90 -10.05 5.10 -0.84
C THR A 90 -10.33 6.07 0.29
N LYS A 91 -9.72 5.82 1.44
CA LYS A 91 -9.74 6.68 2.61
C LYS A 91 -8.33 6.83 3.12
N VAL A 92 -8.05 7.97 3.74
CA VAL A 92 -6.76 8.24 4.36
C VAL A 92 -7.05 8.78 5.75
N SER A 93 -6.47 8.17 6.80
CA SER A 93 -6.68 8.63 8.17
C SER A 93 -5.52 9.49 8.62
N GLU A 94 -5.81 10.42 9.54
CA GLU A 94 -4.74 11.19 10.19
C GLU A 94 -3.84 10.25 11.00
N PRO A 95 -2.53 10.55 11.09
CA PRO A 95 -1.64 9.74 11.94
C PRO A 95 -2.13 9.73 13.39
N ALA A 96 -2.10 8.57 14.01
CA ALA A 96 -2.51 8.42 15.39
C ALA A 96 -1.62 7.39 16.09
N LEU A 97 -1.36 7.61 17.37
CA LEU A 97 -0.63 6.65 18.19
C LEU A 97 -1.52 5.46 18.49
N MET A 98 -1.07 4.28 18.09
CA MET A 98 -1.81 3.05 18.30
C MET A 98 -1.47 2.43 19.66
N PRO A 99 -2.37 1.58 20.20
CA PRO A 99 -2.10 0.95 21.51
C PRO A 99 -0.80 0.16 21.58
N TRP A 100 -0.30 -0.32 20.44
CA TRP A 100 0.95 -1.08 20.40
C TRP A 100 2.19 -0.20 20.21
N GLY A 101 2.04 1.14 20.24
CA GLY A 101 3.17 2.04 20.33
C GLY A 101 3.65 2.67 19.03
N LEU A 102 3.03 2.34 17.90
CA LEU A 102 3.40 2.95 16.61
C LEU A 102 2.44 4.08 16.26
N ILE A 103 2.95 5.08 15.55
CA ILE A 103 2.13 6.14 14.99
C ILE A 103 1.80 5.72 13.56
N VAL A 104 0.51 5.57 13.25
CA VAL A 104 0.08 4.99 11.97
C VAL A 104 -0.89 5.90 11.25
N THR A 105 -0.62 6.13 9.95
CA THR A 105 -1.63 6.64 9.04
C THR A 105 -2.11 5.47 8.20
N HIS A 106 -3.42 5.33 8.08
CA HIS A 106 -4.06 4.22 7.37
C HIS A 106 -4.55 4.70 6.02
N VAL A 107 -4.36 3.87 5.00
CA VAL A 107 -4.88 4.12 3.66
C VAL A 107 -5.59 2.86 3.20
N TRP A 108 -6.85 3.00 2.75
CA TRP A 108 -7.58 1.89 2.13
C TRP A 108 -7.45 2.04 0.62
N ASP A 109 -6.94 1.01 -0.05
CA ASP A 109 -6.82 1.07 -1.49
C ASP A 109 -8.21 0.88 -2.15
N PRO A 110 -8.33 1.05 -3.48
CA PRO A 110 -9.65 0.97 -4.13
C PRO A 110 -10.37 -0.38 -3.98
N ALA A 111 -9.65 -1.46 -3.69
CA ALA A 111 -10.26 -2.77 -3.49
C ALA A 111 -10.61 -3.03 -2.02
N GLY A 112 -10.09 -2.22 -1.09
CA GLY A 112 -10.32 -2.38 0.34
C GLY A 112 -9.14 -2.93 1.12
N VAL A 113 -7.99 -3.13 0.48
CA VAL A 113 -6.76 -3.53 1.20
C VAL A 113 -6.35 -2.38 2.11
N LEU A 114 -6.07 -2.70 3.36
CA LEU A 114 -5.66 -1.70 4.34
C LEU A 114 -4.15 -1.58 4.39
N LEU A 115 -3.64 -0.39 4.09
CA LEU A 115 -2.22 -0.10 4.12
C LEU A 115 -1.89 0.68 5.38
N HIS A 116 -0.93 0.18 6.16
CA HIS A 116 -0.43 0.86 7.36
C HIS A 116 0.89 1.53 7.02
N PHE A 117 0.97 2.83 7.19
CA PHE A 117 2.24 3.56 7.11
C PHE A 117 2.59 3.95 8.53
N ALA A 118 3.49 3.17 9.13
CA ALA A 118 3.72 3.14 10.57
C ALA A 118 5.10 3.65 10.92
N GLU A 119 5.14 4.57 11.85
CA GLU A 119 6.37 5.14 12.38
C GLU A 119 6.59 4.63 13.79
N ASP A 120 7.82 4.25 14.11
CA ASP A 120 8.18 3.92 15.48
C ASP A 120 8.74 5.18 16.14
N PRO A 121 7.99 5.83 17.04
CA PRO A 121 8.46 7.09 17.65
C PRO A 121 9.67 6.88 18.55
N ALA A 122 9.97 5.66 18.94
CA ALA A 122 11.15 5.35 19.76
C ALA A 122 12.40 5.18 18.91
N ALA A 123 12.28 5.02 17.58
CA ALA A 123 13.42 4.85 16.70
C ALA A 123 14.04 6.23 16.43
N SER A 124 15.36 6.32 16.55
CA SER A 124 16.08 7.55 16.23
C SER A 124 16.55 7.51 14.79
N GLU A 125 16.54 8.67 14.16
CA GLU A 125 17.07 8.87 12.83
C GLU A 125 18.56 9.13 12.85
#